data_5a1c327ee61395b9f803f8b486bd5937
#
_entry.id   5a1c327ee61395b9f803f8b486bd5937
#
_cell.length_a   1.000
_cell.length_b   1.000
_cell.length_c   1.000
_cell.angle_alpha   90.00
_cell.angle_beta   90.00
_cell.angle_gamma   90.00
#
_symmetry.space_group_name_H-M   'P 1'
#
loop_
_entity.id
_entity.type
_entity.pdbx_description
1 polymer ?
#
loop_
_entity_poly.entity_id
_entity_poly.type
_entity_poly.pdbx_seq_one_letter_code
_entity_poly.pdbx_strand_id
1 'polypeptide(L)'
;MPSETDLHCHTTASDGKLTPAELVARAHERGITTLAITDHDTVAGFRDARPAAATAGIRLIPGIELSCVWGGTTIHVVGLNFDPDSPAMLAAEARQSEARRNRAALIAEKVGKKLHHSIDLAQVEAYAGGDQIGRPHFAQYLVDKGLVPSMAVAFSKYLGAGKVGDVKAGWPELAEAVQWIIAAGGTAVLAHAHHYNMTRTKLRACLQDFIAAGGSAVEVAYGLMDSNQQGQISALAREFNLLGSCGSDYHGPNRFGLELGIMPTFPAGITPVWHNWASPATAG
;
A
#
# COMPACT_ATOMS: atom_id res chain seq x y z
N MET A 1 21.46 -3.99 -9.88
CA MET A 1 21.78 -3.47 -8.54
C MET A 1 20.48 -3.09 -7.89
N PRO A 2 20.32 -3.18 -6.56
CA PRO A 2 19.12 -2.68 -5.88
C PRO A 2 18.89 -1.20 -6.21
N SER A 3 17.62 -0.78 -6.19
CA SER A 3 17.27 0.63 -6.31
C SER A 3 17.66 1.38 -5.03
N GLU A 4 18.21 2.59 -5.16
CA GLU A 4 18.45 3.47 -4.01
C GLU A 4 17.18 4.17 -3.51
N THR A 5 16.07 4.01 -4.23
CA THR A 5 14.77 4.61 -3.92
C THR A 5 13.73 3.52 -3.83
N ASP A 6 12.98 3.47 -2.72
CA ASP A 6 11.83 2.60 -2.51
C ASP A 6 10.68 3.40 -1.89
N LEU A 7 9.60 3.56 -2.64
CA LEU A 7 8.49 4.42 -2.26
C LEU A 7 7.21 3.65 -1.92
N HIS A 8 7.33 2.32 -1.69
CA HIS A 8 6.20 1.48 -1.31
C HIS A 8 6.68 0.30 -0.45
N CYS A 9 6.46 0.39 0.85
CA CYS A 9 6.74 -0.68 1.80
C CYS A 9 5.91 -0.52 3.08
N HIS A 10 5.78 -1.61 3.84
CA HIS A 10 4.88 -1.74 4.98
C HIS A 10 5.62 -2.11 6.26
N THR A 11 5.08 -1.65 7.39
CA THR A 11 5.58 -1.92 8.73
C THR A 11 4.51 -2.61 9.59
N THR A 12 4.87 -2.90 10.84
CA THR A 12 3.91 -3.39 11.85
C THR A 12 2.82 -2.36 12.20
N ALA A 13 2.88 -1.15 11.68
CA ALA A 13 1.78 -0.19 11.81
C ALA A 13 0.58 -0.58 10.93
N SER A 14 0.77 -1.45 9.94
CA SER A 14 -0.32 -2.07 9.17
C SER A 14 -0.18 -3.61 9.14
N ASP A 15 0.37 -4.18 8.10
CA ASP A 15 0.49 -5.64 7.91
C ASP A 15 1.90 -6.09 7.50
N GLY A 16 2.88 -5.22 7.62
CA GLY A 16 4.29 -5.56 7.53
C GLY A 16 4.78 -6.30 8.79
N LYS A 17 5.92 -6.96 8.68
CA LYS A 17 6.51 -7.78 9.75
C LYS A 17 7.60 -7.08 10.55
N LEU A 18 8.16 -6.01 10.03
CA LEU A 18 9.21 -5.24 10.69
C LEU A 18 8.60 -4.00 11.34
N THR A 19 9.08 -3.66 12.52
CA THR A 19 8.78 -2.36 13.11
C THR A 19 9.32 -1.24 12.22
N PRO A 20 8.80 -0.01 12.30
CA PRO A 20 9.29 1.12 11.50
C PRO A 20 10.81 1.31 11.62
N ALA A 21 11.37 1.15 12.82
CA ALA A 21 12.81 1.27 13.03
C ALA A 21 13.61 0.12 12.39
N GLU A 22 13.13 -1.12 12.51
CA GLU A 22 13.76 -2.28 11.86
C GLU A 22 13.69 -2.18 10.33
N LEU A 23 12.58 -1.66 9.77
CA LEU A 23 12.46 -1.44 8.33
C LEU A 23 13.48 -0.41 7.85
N VAL A 24 13.66 0.69 8.57
CA VAL A 24 14.68 1.72 8.26
C VAL A 24 16.09 1.12 8.32
N ALA A 25 16.41 0.35 9.37
CA ALA A 25 17.70 -0.33 9.48
C ALA A 25 17.93 -1.26 8.29
N ARG A 26 16.91 -2.03 7.90
CA ARG A 26 16.95 -2.91 6.73
C ARG A 26 17.14 -2.13 5.44
N ALA A 27 16.46 -1.01 5.26
CA ALA A 27 16.63 -0.13 4.10
C ALA A 27 18.06 0.39 4.00
N HIS A 28 18.65 0.81 5.12
CA HIS A 28 20.04 1.26 5.19
C HIS A 28 21.02 0.13 4.78
N GLU A 29 20.86 -1.07 5.31
CA GLU A 29 21.64 -2.25 4.93
C GLU A 29 21.56 -2.57 3.42
N ARG A 30 20.42 -2.26 2.80
CA ARG A 30 20.17 -2.47 1.38
C ARG A 30 20.69 -1.33 0.49
N GLY A 31 21.24 -0.26 1.07
CA GLY A 31 21.75 0.90 0.34
C GLY A 31 20.64 1.84 -0.16
N ILE A 32 19.46 1.79 0.44
CA ILE A 32 18.36 2.71 0.12
C ILE A 32 18.66 4.06 0.77
N THR A 33 18.60 5.11 -0.03
CA THR A 33 18.85 6.50 0.40
C THR A 33 17.55 7.30 0.48
N THR A 34 16.51 6.89 -0.27
CA THR A 34 15.16 7.50 -0.25
C THR A 34 14.12 6.43 -0.03
N LEU A 35 13.35 6.56 1.05
CA LEU A 35 12.35 5.58 1.49
C LEU A 35 11.01 6.28 1.73
N ALA A 36 9.89 5.70 1.27
CA ALA A 36 8.57 6.02 1.79
C ALA A 36 7.97 4.79 2.48
N ILE A 37 7.50 4.97 3.71
CA ILE A 37 6.69 3.98 4.41
C ILE A 37 5.23 4.30 4.08
N THR A 38 4.54 3.33 3.50
CA THR A 38 3.20 3.49 2.93
C THR A 38 2.22 2.50 3.55
N ASP A 39 2.25 2.41 4.87
CA ASP A 39 1.34 1.56 5.62
C ASP A 39 -0.12 1.76 5.19
N HIS A 40 -0.87 0.66 5.15
CA HIS A 40 -2.26 0.70 4.75
C HIS A 40 -3.10 1.60 5.66
N ASP A 41 -3.66 2.66 5.08
CA ASP A 41 -4.64 3.58 5.67
C ASP A 41 -4.18 4.29 6.94
N THR A 42 -2.85 4.38 7.17
CA THR A 42 -2.25 5.09 8.31
C THR A 42 -0.88 5.65 7.98
N VAL A 43 -0.52 6.76 8.59
CA VAL A 43 0.84 7.33 8.54
C VAL A 43 1.63 7.07 9.83
N ALA A 44 1.15 6.19 10.70
CA ALA A 44 1.80 5.89 11.98
C ALA A 44 3.23 5.36 11.78
N GLY A 45 3.44 4.41 10.85
CA GLY A 45 4.76 3.86 10.55
C GLY A 45 5.75 4.92 10.06
N PHE A 46 5.31 5.88 9.26
CA PHE A 46 6.16 7.03 8.88
C PHE A 46 6.54 7.86 10.10
N ARG A 47 5.58 8.21 10.97
CA ARG A 47 5.84 9.02 12.17
C ARG A 47 6.85 8.33 13.09
N ASP A 48 6.68 7.04 13.32
CA ASP A 48 7.54 6.24 14.21
C ASP A 48 8.94 5.98 13.62
N ALA A 49 9.07 5.96 12.30
CA ALA A 49 10.35 5.75 11.61
C ALA A 49 11.27 6.98 11.59
N ARG A 50 10.73 8.19 11.79
CA ARG A 50 11.47 9.46 11.66
C ARG A 50 12.81 9.50 12.42
N PRO A 51 12.87 9.11 13.72
CA PRO A 51 14.13 9.14 14.46
C PRO A 51 15.19 8.18 13.89
N ALA A 52 14.77 6.97 13.53
CA ALA A 52 15.66 5.97 12.95
C ALA A 52 16.17 6.41 11.58
N ALA A 53 15.32 6.97 10.73
CA ALA A 53 15.68 7.46 9.40
C ALA A 53 16.69 8.64 9.49
N ALA A 54 16.49 9.56 10.42
CA ALA A 54 17.43 10.66 10.67
C ALA A 54 18.81 10.12 11.09
N THR A 55 18.86 9.12 11.97
CA THR A 55 20.12 8.49 12.42
C THR A 55 20.81 7.74 11.27
N ALA A 56 20.04 7.06 10.41
CA ALA A 56 20.59 6.30 9.28
C ALA A 56 20.93 7.16 8.07
N GLY A 57 20.62 8.46 8.07
CA GLY A 57 20.83 9.34 6.91
C GLY A 57 19.90 9.02 5.72
N ILE A 58 18.77 8.35 5.95
CA ILE A 58 17.79 8.05 4.93
C ILE A 58 16.82 9.23 4.78
N ARG A 59 16.61 9.67 3.55
CA ARG A 59 15.54 10.60 3.20
C ARG A 59 14.20 9.90 3.32
N LEU A 60 13.51 10.10 4.43
CA LEU A 60 12.19 9.52 4.66
C LEU A 60 11.09 10.44 4.11
N ILE A 61 10.32 9.92 3.17
CA ILE A 61 9.20 10.62 2.52
C ILE A 61 7.90 10.25 3.24
N PRO A 62 7.04 11.22 3.60
CA PRO A 62 5.69 10.91 4.08
C PRO A 62 4.94 10.07 3.06
N GLY A 63 4.47 8.90 3.48
CA GLY A 63 3.78 7.92 2.64
C GLY A 63 2.57 7.33 3.35
N ILE A 64 1.59 6.92 2.56
CA ILE A 64 0.39 6.17 2.97
C ILE A 64 -0.11 5.36 1.77
N GLU A 65 -0.68 4.18 1.98
CA GLU A 65 -1.42 3.44 0.95
C GLU A 65 -2.90 3.40 1.31
N LEU A 66 -3.72 4.23 0.66
CA LEU A 66 -5.15 4.31 0.91
C LEU A 66 -5.91 3.23 0.16
N SER A 67 -6.73 2.47 0.90
CA SER A 67 -7.68 1.52 0.33
C SER A 67 -8.93 2.25 -0.18
N CYS A 68 -9.34 1.99 -1.42
CA CYS A 68 -10.55 2.57 -2.00
C CYS A 68 -11.23 1.61 -2.98
N VAL A 69 -12.38 2.02 -3.52
CA VAL A 69 -13.14 1.25 -4.50
C VAL A 69 -13.27 2.04 -5.80
N TRP A 70 -13.11 1.35 -6.92
CA TRP A 70 -13.44 1.84 -8.24
C TRP A 70 -14.13 0.73 -9.06
N GLY A 71 -15.30 1.02 -9.62
CA GLY A 71 -16.04 0.07 -10.46
C GLY A 71 -16.27 -1.29 -9.79
N GLY A 72 -16.50 -1.31 -8.48
CA GLY A 72 -16.70 -2.51 -7.67
C GLY A 72 -15.42 -3.33 -7.43
N THR A 73 -14.24 -2.80 -7.73
CA THR A 73 -12.94 -3.42 -7.46
C THR A 73 -12.23 -2.64 -6.35
N THR A 74 -11.71 -3.33 -5.34
CA THR A 74 -10.80 -2.68 -4.37
C THR A 74 -9.51 -2.37 -5.09
N ILE A 75 -9.08 -1.11 -5.02
CA ILE A 75 -7.82 -0.62 -5.55
C ILE A 75 -7.12 0.20 -4.46
N HIS A 76 -5.84 0.47 -4.66
CA HIS A 76 -5.04 1.25 -3.71
C HIS A 76 -4.45 2.50 -4.37
N VAL A 77 -4.40 3.57 -3.60
CA VAL A 77 -3.75 4.82 -4.00
C VAL A 77 -2.66 5.14 -2.99
N VAL A 78 -1.43 5.14 -3.45
CA VAL A 78 -0.29 5.58 -2.63
C VAL A 78 -0.24 7.09 -2.65
N GLY A 79 -0.25 7.70 -1.47
CA GLY A 79 0.03 9.11 -1.24
C GLY A 79 1.49 9.29 -0.89
N LEU A 80 2.16 10.24 -1.55
CA LEU A 80 3.58 10.53 -1.31
C LEU A 80 3.82 12.02 -1.10
N ASN A 81 4.78 12.35 -0.24
CA ASN A 81 5.30 13.72 -0.04
C ASN A 81 4.21 14.75 0.28
N PHE A 82 3.32 14.39 1.20
CA PHE A 82 2.23 15.22 1.72
C PHE A 82 2.56 15.71 3.14
N ASP A 83 1.76 16.66 3.65
CA ASP A 83 1.77 17.02 5.07
C ASP A 83 1.00 15.98 5.89
N PRO A 84 1.70 15.13 6.70
CA PRO A 84 1.07 14.06 7.48
C PRO A 84 0.18 14.58 8.62
N ASP A 85 0.33 15.86 8.99
CA ASP A 85 -0.42 16.48 10.07
C ASP A 85 -1.50 17.43 9.55
N SER A 86 -1.71 17.47 8.23
CA SER A 86 -2.78 18.25 7.61
C SER A 86 -4.16 17.76 8.07
N PRO A 87 -5.15 18.65 8.22
CA PRO A 87 -6.52 18.25 8.56
C PRO A 87 -7.12 17.22 7.60
N ALA A 88 -6.75 17.30 6.31
CA ALA A 88 -7.21 16.35 5.30
C ALA A 88 -6.70 14.94 5.54
N MET A 89 -5.40 14.78 5.87
CA MET A 89 -4.82 13.47 6.13
C MET A 89 -5.31 12.88 7.46
N LEU A 90 -5.43 13.69 8.50
CA LEU A 90 -6.00 13.25 9.77
C LEU A 90 -7.45 12.77 9.61
N ALA A 91 -8.26 13.46 8.81
CA ALA A 91 -9.62 13.05 8.49
C ALA A 91 -9.65 11.74 7.67
N ALA A 92 -8.71 11.57 6.72
CA ALA A 92 -8.56 10.36 5.93
C ALA A 92 -8.23 9.16 6.84
N GLU A 93 -7.24 9.27 7.73
CA GLU A 93 -6.89 8.21 8.69
C GLU A 93 -8.08 7.81 9.56
N ALA A 94 -8.80 8.80 10.13
CA ALA A 94 -9.97 8.54 10.96
C ALA A 94 -11.08 7.80 10.19
N ARG A 95 -11.37 8.24 8.95
CA ARG A 95 -12.38 7.64 8.07
C ARG A 95 -11.98 6.20 7.67
N GLN A 96 -10.71 5.97 7.38
CA GLN A 96 -10.20 4.65 7.03
C GLN A 96 -10.21 3.69 8.23
N SER A 97 -9.82 4.15 9.42
CA SER A 97 -9.89 3.34 10.65
C SER A 97 -11.31 2.90 10.95
N GLU A 98 -12.30 3.79 10.79
CA GLU A 98 -13.72 3.42 10.91
C GLU A 98 -14.13 2.35 9.88
N ALA A 99 -13.76 2.56 8.61
CA ALA A 99 -14.05 1.61 7.53
C ALA A 99 -13.43 0.23 7.82
N ARG A 100 -12.18 0.20 8.33
CA ARG A 100 -11.50 -1.06 8.69
C ARG A 100 -12.21 -1.80 9.82
N ARG A 101 -12.58 -1.11 10.91
CA ARG A 101 -13.33 -1.72 12.02
C ARG A 101 -14.66 -2.33 11.53
N ASN A 102 -15.42 -1.56 10.76
CA ASN A 102 -16.70 -2.03 10.22
C ASN A 102 -16.52 -3.23 9.27
N ARG A 103 -15.49 -3.18 8.40
CA ARG A 103 -15.14 -4.32 7.53
C ARG A 103 -14.73 -5.55 8.31
N ALA A 104 -13.92 -5.39 9.35
CA ALA A 104 -13.44 -6.51 10.16
C ALA A 104 -14.61 -7.29 10.77
N ALA A 105 -15.62 -6.60 11.31
CA ALA A 105 -16.83 -7.22 11.82
C ALA A 105 -17.56 -8.03 10.74
N LEU A 106 -17.73 -7.46 9.53
CA LEU A 106 -18.37 -8.15 8.41
C LEU A 106 -17.56 -9.35 7.89
N ILE A 107 -16.23 -9.25 7.88
CA ILE A 107 -15.35 -10.37 7.49
C ILE A 107 -15.49 -11.50 8.51
N ALA A 108 -15.42 -11.18 9.82
CA ALA A 108 -15.59 -12.16 10.90
C ALA A 108 -16.93 -12.90 10.78
N GLU A 109 -18.01 -12.16 10.55
CA GLU A 109 -19.35 -12.74 10.37
C GLU A 109 -19.40 -13.68 9.15
N LYS A 110 -19.00 -13.19 7.98
CA LYS A 110 -19.12 -13.93 6.71
C LYS A 110 -18.22 -15.15 6.65
N VAL A 111 -16.96 -15.01 7.08
CA VAL A 111 -15.99 -16.10 7.12
C VAL A 111 -16.38 -17.11 8.20
N GLY A 112 -16.82 -16.63 9.36
CA GLY A 112 -17.32 -17.49 10.45
C GLY A 112 -18.52 -18.34 10.02
N LYS A 113 -19.49 -17.75 9.35
CA LYS A 113 -20.63 -18.50 8.75
C LYS A 113 -20.15 -19.58 7.77
N LYS A 114 -19.18 -19.24 6.90
CA LYS A 114 -18.65 -20.17 5.90
C LYS A 114 -17.86 -21.33 6.50
N LEU A 115 -17.19 -21.10 7.63
CA LEU A 115 -16.42 -22.10 8.36
C LEU A 115 -17.24 -22.86 9.39
N HIS A 116 -18.50 -22.48 9.63
CA HIS A 116 -19.31 -22.96 10.77
C HIS A 116 -18.57 -22.81 12.11
N HIS A 117 -17.82 -21.70 12.26
CA HIS A 117 -17.00 -21.39 13.42
C HIS A 117 -17.09 -19.90 13.76
N SER A 118 -17.27 -19.58 15.05
CA SER A 118 -17.26 -18.16 15.47
C SER A 118 -15.85 -17.61 15.45
N ILE A 119 -15.64 -16.49 14.74
CA ILE A 119 -14.37 -15.78 14.73
C ILE A 119 -14.37 -14.75 15.86
N ASP A 120 -13.42 -14.88 16.77
CA ASP A 120 -13.18 -13.93 17.84
C ASP A 120 -12.39 -12.73 17.29
N LEU A 121 -13.12 -11.62 17.06
CA LEU A 121 -12.53 -10.43 16.48
C LEU A 121 -11.41 -9.82 17.35
N ALA A 122 -11.55 -9.86 18.68
CA ALA A 122 -10.52 -9.36 19.60
C ALA A 122 -9.19 -10.12 19.45
N GLN A 123 -9.27 -11.42 19.16
CA GLN A 123 -8.06 -12.20 18.87
C GLN A 123 -7.48 -11.88 17.48
N VAL A 124 -8.29 -11.54 16.49
CA VAL A 124 -7.80 -11.06 15.18
C VAL A 124 -7.12 -9.70 15.35
N GLU A 125 -7.70 -8.81 16.15
CA GLU A 125 -7.14 -7.49 16.48
C GLU A 125 -5.75 -7.59 17.11
N ALA A 126 -5.52 -8.61 17.94
CA ALA A 126 -4.22 -8.84 18.56
C ALA A 126 -3.07 -9.10 17.58
N TYR A 127 -3.37 -9.54 16.35
CA TYR A 127 -2.37 -9.68 15.27
C TYR A 127 -2.07 -8.37 14.55
N ALA A 128 -2.97 -7.39 14.62
CA ALA A 128 -2.83 -6.16 13.85
C ALA A 128 -1.88 -5.12 14.49
N GLY A 129 -1.52 -5.29 15.76
CA GLY A 129 -0.67 -4.34 16.48
C GLY A 129 -1.27 -2.92 16.64
N GLY A 130 -2.54 -2.72 16.20
CA GLY A 130 -3.24 -1.44 16.21
C GLY A 130 -4.57 -1.52 15.44
N ASP A 131 -5.11 -0.37 15.04
CA ASP A 131 -6.43 -0.23 14.39
C ASP A 131 -6.48 -0.75 12.93
N GLN A 132 -5.33 -1.11 12.34
CA GLN A 132 -5.23 -1.45 10.92
C GLN A 132 -5.50 -2.94 10.63
N ILE A 133 -6.67 -3.43 11.07
CA ILE A 133 -7.07 -4.82 10.83
C ILE A 133 -7.28 -5.08 9.34
N GLY A 134 -6.49 -6.01 8.80
CA GLY A 134 -6.56 -6.44 7.40
C GLY A 134 -6.81 -7.94 7.23
N ARG A 135 -7.07 -8.37 6.00
CA ARG A 135 -7.24 -9.79 5.64
C ARG A 135 -6.04 -10.68 6.01
N PRO A 136 -4.77 -10.20 5.97
CA PRO A 136 -3.64 -10.98 6.47
C PRO A 136 -3.78 -11.41 7.94
N HIS A 137 -4.29 -10.52 8.80
CA HIS A 137 -4.51 -10.83 10.23
C HIS A 137 -5.57 -11.90 10.42
N PHE A 138 -6.68 -11.86 9.65
CA PHE A 138 -7.64 -12.95 9.60
C PHE A 138 -7.02 -14.25 9.12
N ALA A 139 -6.20 -14.21 8.07
CA ALA A 139 -5.54 -15.39 7.55
C ALA A 139 -4.61 -16.02 8.60
N GLN A 140 -3.83 -15.22 9.32
CA GLN A 140 -2.97 -15.70 10.40
C GLN A 140 -3.80 -16.32 11.53
N TYR A 141 -4.87 -15.63 11.98
CA TYR A 141 -5.80 -16.18 12.97
C TYR A 141 -6.36 -17.54 12.55
N LEU A 142 -6.81 -17.69 11.31
CA LEU A 142 -7.36 -18.96 10.80
C LEU A 142 -6.32 -20.09 10.80
N VAL A 143 -5.07 -19.78 10.48
CA VAL A 143 -3.96 -20.75 10.52
C VAL A 143 -3.65 -21.16 11.95
N ASP A 144 -3.48 -20.21 12.86
CA ASP A 144 -3.10 -20.48 14.26
C ASP A 144 -4.20 -21.23 15.03
N LYS A 145 -5.47 -21.03 14.63
CA LYS A 145 -6.59 -21.81 15.16
C LYS A 145 -6.76 -23.19 14.50
N GLY A 146 -5.90 -23.54 13.53
CA GLY A 146 -6.00 -24.80 12.81
C GLY A 146 -7.25 -24.91 11.91
N LEU A 147 -7.92 -23.79 11.63
CA LEU A 147 -9.11 -23.76 10.76
C LEU A 147 -8.76 -23.88 9.28
N VAL A 148 -7.55 -23.51 8.91
CA VAL A 148 -6.96 -23.71 7.59
C VAL A 148 -5.49 -24.10 7.70
N PRO A 149 -4.93 -24.86 6.74
CA PRO A 149 -3.56 -25.37 6.83
C PRO A 149 -2.48 -24.33 6.51
N SER A 150 -2.81 -23.22 5.86
CA SER A 150 -1.84 -22.18 5.49
C SER A 150 -2.51 -20.85 5.09
N MET A 151 -1.73 -19.77 5.11
CA MET A 151 -2.12 -18.45 4.60
C MET A 151 -2.64 -18.53 3.15
N ALA A 152 -1.95 -19.27 2.28
CA ALA A 152 -2.36 -19.45 0.89
C ALA A 152 -3.77 -20.05 0.77
N VAL A 153 -4.09 -21.04 1.61
CA VAL A 153 -5.43 -21.65 1.66
C VAL A 153 -6.45 -20.66 2.22
N ALA A 154 -6.11 -19.88 3.25
CA ALA A 154 -6.99 -18.84 3.78
C ALA A 154 -7.41 -17.85 2.68
N PHE A 155 -6.45 -17.33 1.91
CA PHE A 155 -6.72 -16.41 0.82
C PHE A 155 -7.47 -17.07 -0.34
N SER A 156 -7.05 -18.24 -0.81
CA SER A 156 -7.67 -18.88 -1.96
C SER A 156 -9.11 -19.32 -1.73
N LYS A 157 -9.47 -19.65 -0.49
CA LYS A 157 -10.83 -20.17 -0.17
C LYS A 157 -11.75 -19.14 0.48
N TYR A 158 -11.23 -18.20 1.28
CA TYR A 158 -12.06 -17.36 2.15
C TYR A 158 -11.84 -15.86 2.02
N LEU A 159 -10.59 -15.38 1.88
CA LEU A 159 -10.23 -13.98 2.06
C LEU A 159 -9.80 -13.25 0.77
N GLY A 160 -9.41 -13.99 -0.28
CA GLY A 160 -8.95 -13.41 -1.54
C GLY A 160 -10.09 -12.75 -2.35
N ALA A 161 -9.72 -12.13 -3.46
CA ALA A 161 -10.65 -11.44 -4.35
C ALA A 161 -11.82 -12.34 -4.77
N GLY A 162 -13.04 -11.85 -4.66
CA GLY A 162 -14.27 -12.59 -4.97
C GLY A 162 -14.67 -13.66 -3.95
N LYS A 163 -13.97 -13.80 -2.82
CA LYS A 163 -14.33 -14.72 -1.73
C LYS A 163 -15.22 -14.04 -0.70
N VAL A 164 -15.77 -14.84 0.23
CA VAL A 164 -16.71 -14.33 1.25
C VAL A 164 -16.14 -13.23 2.13
N GLY A 165 -14.84 -13.25 2.39
CA GLY A 165 -14.11 -12.23 3.13
C GLY A 165 -13.64 -11.04 2.29
N ASP A 166 -13.91 -11.01 0.97
CA ASP A 166 -13.66 -9.86 0.12
C ASP A 166 -14.75 -8.80 0.31
N VAL A 167 -14.80 -8.22 1.50
CA VAL A 167 -15.75 -7.19 1.87
C VAL A 167 -15.27 -5.84 1.37
N LYS A 168 -16.04 -5.20 0.50
CA LYS A 168 -15.73 -3.88 -0.10
C LYS A 168 -16.54 -2.75 0.51
N ALA A 169 -17.55 -3.10 1.30
CA ALA A 169 -18.40 -2.11 1.96
C ALA A 169 -17.58 -1.22 2.91
N GLY A 170 -17.86 0.07 2.85
CA GLY A 170 -17.25 1.06 3.73
C GLY A 170 -15.97 1.70 3.20
N TRP A 171 -15.32 1.16 2.16
CA TRP A 171 -14.20 1.86 1.53
C TRP A 171 -14.67 3.15 0.83
N PRO A 172 -13.85 4.23 0.84
CA PRO A 172 -14.10 5.42 0.05
C PRO A 172 -14.06 5.11 -1.45
N GLU A 173 -14.67 5.95 -2.25
CA GLU A 173 -14.47 5.92 -3.70
C GLU A 173 -13.08 6.44 -4.08
N LEU A 174 -12.57 6.03 -5.24
CA LEU A 174 -11.27 6.43 -5.75
C LEU A 174 -11.05 7.94 -5.68
N ALA A 175 -12.03 8.73 -6.12
CA ALA A 175 -11.92 10.18 -6.14
C ALA A 175 -11.73 10.78 -4.74
N GLU A 176 -12.42 10.23 -3.73
CA GLU A 176 -12.30 10.69 -2.35
C GLU A 176 -10.88 10.43 -1.80
N ALA A 177 -10.34 9.22 -2.01
CA ALA A 177 -8.99 8.88 -1.59
C ALA A 177 -7.92 9.77 -2.26
N VAL A 178 -8.06 10.03 -3.56
CA VAL A 178 -7.16 10.94 -4.29
C VAL A 178 -7.24 12.35 -3.73
N GLN A 179 -8.45 12.86 -3.48
CA GLN A 179 -8.65 14.23 -2.98
C GLN A 179 -8.05 14.45 -1.59
N TRP A 180 -8.05 13.46 -0.70
CA TRP A 180 -7.38 13.57 0.61
C TRP A 180 -5.87 13.80 0.45
N ILE A 181 -5.22 13.05 -0.46
CA ILE A 181 -3.78 13.20 -0.74
C ILE A 181 -3.48 14.59 -1.31
N ILE A 182 -4.27 15.03 -2.30
CA ILE A 182 -4.09 16.34 -2.94
C ILE A 182 -4.32 17.48 -1.94
N ALA A 183 -5.38 17.39 -1.12
CA ALA A 183 -5.68 18.39 -0.09
C ALA A 183 -4.60 18.48 1.01
N ALA A 184 -3.85 17.36 1.22
CA ALA A 184 -2.67 17.34 2.08
C ALA A 184 -1.38 17.83 1.39
N GLY A 185 -1.45 18.32 0.13
CA GLY A 185 -0.32 18.81 -0.64
C GLY A 185 0.56 17.72 -1.27
N GLY A 186 0.09 16.46 -1.28
CA GLY A 186 0.82 15.30 -1.75
C GLY A 186 0.60 14.95 -3.22
N THR A 187 1.28 13.90 -3.65
CA THR A 187 1.15 13.29 -4.96
C THR A 187 0.42 11.96 -4.83
N ALA A 188 -0.70 11.81 -5.54
CA ALA A 188 -1.43 10.55 -5.62
C ALA A 188 -0.86 9.65 -6.72
N VAL A 189 -0.60 8.39 -6.39
CA VAL A 189 -0.02 7.35 -7.26
C VAL A 189 -0.96 6.16 -7.30
N LEU A 190 -1.38 5.71 -8.49
CA LEU A 190 -2.12 4.44 -8.61
C LEU A 190 -1.16 3.28 -8.35
N ALA A 191 -1.38 2.54 -7.26
CA ALA A 191 -0.52 1.47 -6.80
C ALA A 191 -0.72 0.18 -7.62
N HIS A 192 0.35 -0.59 -7.83
CA HIS A 192 0.39 -1.95 -8.42
C HIS A 192 -0.75 -2.27 -9.42
N ALA A 193 -0.99 -1.36 -10.37
CA ALA A 193 -2.12 -1.41 -11.31
C ALA A 193 -2.17 -2.71 -12.16
N HIS A 194 -1.05 -3.41 -12.30
CA HIS A 194 -0.95 -4.71 -12.98
C HIS A 194 -1.57 -5.86 -12.17
N HIS A 195 -1.79 -5.71 -10.86
CA HIS A 195 -2.44 -6.70 -10.00
C HIS A 195 -3.97 -6.69 -10.09
N TYR A 196 -4.57 -5.61 -10.57
CA TYR A 196 -6.01 -5.54 -10.73
C TYR A 196 -6.42 -6.38 -11.94
N ASN A 197 -7.14 -7.47 -11.77
CA ASN A 197 -7.64 -8.30 -12.87
C ASN A 197 -8.61 -7.52 -13.78
N MET A 198 -8.10 -6.44 -14.38
CA MET A 198 -8.82 -5.55 -15.28
C MET A 198 -8.36 -5.78 -16.71
N THR A 199 -9.32 -5.75 -17.66
CA THR A 199 -8.97 -5.62 -19.08
C THR A 199 -8.26 -4.28 -19.29
N ARG A 200 -7.47 -4.18 -20.35
CA ARG A 200 -6.79 -2.92 -20.73
C ARG A 200 -7.78 -1.74 -20.82
N THR A 201 -8.96 -1.98 -21.41
CA THR A 201 -10.03 -0.96 -21.52
C THR A 201 -10.51 -0.50 -20.13
N LYS A 202 -10.73 -1.44 -19.21
CA LYS A 202 -11.18 -1.12 -17.85
C LYS A 202 -10.09 -0.37 -17.06
N LEU A 203 -8.82 -0.76 -17.22
CA LEU A 203 -7.70 -0.06 -16.56
C LEU A 203 -7.54 1.37 -17.11
N ARG A 204 -7.72 1.58 -18.42
CA ARG A 204 -7.72 2.92 -19.01
C ARG A 204 -8.83 3.81 -18.45
N ALA A 205 -10.05 3.28 -18.30
CA ALA A 205 -11.14 4.01 -17.68
C ALA A 205 -10.83 4.35 -16.20
N CYS A 206 -10.25 3.41 -15.45
CA CYS A 206 -9.78 3.67 -14.09
C CYS A 206 -8.74 4.81 -14.04
N LEU A 207 -7.75 4.80 -14.93
CA LEU A 207 -6.74 5.86 -15.03
C LEU A 207 -7.36 7.20 -15.41
N GLN A 208 -8.36 7.23 -16.29
CA GLN A 208 -9.07 8.48 -16.65
C GLN A 208 -9.80 9.08 -15.45
N ASP A 209 -10.53 8.26 -14.69
CA ASP A 209 -11.22 8.72 -13.47
C ASP A 209 -10.21 9.12 -12.37
N PHE A 210 -9.10 8.39 -12.24
CA PHE A 210 -8.01 8.72 -11.34
C PHE A 210 -7.38 10.10 -11.65
N ILE A 211 -7.11 10.36 -12.93
CA ILE A 211 -6.58 11.65 -13.40
C ILE A 211 -7.61 12.77 -13.21
N ALA A 212 -8.88 12.51 -13.52
CA ALA A 212 -9.96 13.47 -13.30
C ALA A 212 -10.11 13.84 -11.82
N ALA A 213 -9.80 12.93 -10.91
CA ALA A 213 -9.76 13.18 -9.47
C ALA A 213 -8.48 13.92 -9.01
N GLY A 214 -7.49 14.15 -9.87
CA GLY A 214 -6.24 14.83 -9.55
C GLY A 214 -5.03 13.89 -9.39
N GLY A 215 -5.20 12.59 -9.62
CA GLY A 215 -4.10 11.64 -9.61
C GLY A 215 -3.11 11.91 -10.73
N SER A 216 -1.81 11.80 -10.47
CA SER A 216 -0.78 12.24 -11.42
C SER A 216 0.36 11.26 -11.64
N ALA A 217 0.37 10.12 -10.96
CA ALA A 217 1.43 9.12 -11.08
C ALA A 217 0.90 7.69 -11.03
N VAL A 218 1.70 6.75 -11.54
CA VAL A 218 1.44 5.31 -11.46
C VAL A 218 2.71 4.54 -11.14
N GLU A 219 2.65 3.43 -10.44
CA GLU A 219 3.80 2.56 -10.21
C GLU A 219 4.22 1.88 -11.51
N VAL A 220 5.44 2.20 -11.98
CA VAL A 220 6.03 1.67 -13.22
C VAL A 220 7.18 0.70 -12.98
N ALA A 221 7.68 0.63 -11.75
CA ALA A 221 8.65 -0.34 -11.27
C ALA A 221 8.21 -0.84 -9.90
N TYR A 222 7.73 -2.07 -9.84
CA TYR A 222 7.12 -2.65 -8.65
C TYR A 222 7.67 -4.06 -8.41
N GLY A 223 8.00 -4.40 -7.19
CA GLY A 223 8.51 -5.66 -6.69
C GLY A 223 8.67 -6.80 -7.69
N LEU A 224 7.67 -7.68 -7.77
CA LEU A 224 7.68 -8.85 -8.67
C LEU A 224 7.12 -8.59 -10.08
N MET A 225 6.99 -7.33 -10.51
CA MET A 225 6.50 -7.00 -11.86
C MET A 225 7.44 -7.58 -12.92
N ASP A 226 6.91 -8.35 -13.85
CA ASP A 226 7.67 -8.84 -14.99
C ASP A 226 7.81 -7.77 -16.09
N SER A 227 8.68 -8.02 -17.07
CA SER A 227 8.98 -7.07 -18.15
C SER A 227 7.78 -6.74 -19.04
N ASN A 228 6.85 -7.68 -19.22
CA ASN A 228 5.64 -7.47 -20.02
C ASN A 228 4.66 -6.57 -19.26
N GLN A 229 4.44 -6.86 -17.99
CA GLN A 229 3.62 -6.03 -17.10
C GLN A 229 4.18 -4.60 -17.01
N GLN A 230 5.50 -4.47 -16.80
CA GLN A 230 6.17 -3.17 -16.79
C GLN A 230 5.99 -2.43 -18.11
N GLY A 231 6.16 -3.11 -19.24
CA GLY A 231 5.97 -2.54 -20.56
C GLY A 231 4.54 -2.01 -20.76
N GLN A 232 3.53 -2.76 -20.32
CA GLN A 232 2.13 -2.37 -20.45
C GLN A 232 1.80 -1.13 -19.59
N ILE A 233 2.22 -1.11 -18.31
CA ILE A 233 1.98 0.03 -17.43
C ILE A 233 2.78 1.26 -17.90
N SER A 234 4.02 1.08 -18.32
CA SER A 234 4.85 2.16 -18.86
C SER A 234 4.25 2.78 -20.12
N ALA A 235 3.63 1.97 -20.99
CA ALA A 235 2.93 2.47 -22.15
C ALA A 235 1.72 3.34 -21.78
N LEU A 236 0.95 2.92 -20.75
CA LEU A 236 -0.17 3.72 -20.23
C LEU A 236 0.32 5.00 -19.54
N ALA A 237 1.41 4.93 -18.77
CA ALA A 237 2.00 6.12 -18.13
C ALA A 237 2.38 7.19 -19.18
N ARG A 238 3.03 6.78 -20.29
CA ARG A 238 3.35 7.69 -21.38
C ARG A 238 2.11 8.21 -22.10
N GLU A 239 1.14 7.34 -22.38
CA GLU A 239 -0.09 7.69 -23.07
C GLU A 239 -0.90 8.76 -22.33
N PHE A 240 -0.97 8.63 -21.00
CA PHE A 240 -1.70 9.55 -20.12
C PHE A 240 -0.82 10.66 -19.53
N ASN A 241 0.45 10.75 -19.91
CA ASN A 241 1.42 11.72 -19.40
C ASN A 241 1.54 11.69 -17.85
N LEU A 242 1.52 10.49 -17.29
CA LEU A 242 1.65 10.27 -15.84
C LEU A 242 3.13 10.20 -15.44
N LEU A 243 3.42 10.67 -14.25
CA LEU A 243 4.68 10.42 -13.56
C LEU A 243 4.81 8.93 -13.20
N GLY A 244 6.04 8.46 -13.03
CA GLY A 244 6.32 7.11 -12.58
C GLY A 244 6.71 7.06 -11.11
N SER A 245 6.18 6.12 -10.37
CA SER A 245 6.67 5.72 -9.04
C SER A 245 7.33 4.35 -9.09
N CYS A 246 8.06 4.04 -8.02
CA CYS A 246 8.65 2.72 -7.82
C CYS A 246 8.53 2.28 -6.36
N GLY A 247 8.42 0.97 -6.12
CA GLY A 247 8.35 0.42 -4.79
C GLY A 247 8.46 -1.10 -4.78
N SER A 248 8.98 -1.64 -3.69
CA SER A 248 9.10 -3.09 -3.53
C SER A 248 7.79 -3.75 -3.07
N ASP A 249 6.90 -2.99 -2.44
CA ASP A 249 5.74 -3.49 -1.68
C ASP A 249 6.17 -4.53 -0.62
N TYR A 250 7.27 -4.22 0.04
CA TYR A 250 7.87 -5.11 1.02
C TYR A 250 7.05 -5.15 2.31
N HIS A 251 6.61 -6.35 2.68
CA HIS A 251 5.89 -6.63 3.93
C HIS A 251 6.71 -7.43 4.94
N GLY A 252 7.98 -7.70 4.62
CA GLY A 252 8.88 -8.49 5.46
C GLY A 252 9.47 -9.70 4.74
N PRO A 253 10.42 -10.41 5.38
CA PRO A 253 11.06 -11.57 4.80
C PRO A 253 10.03 -12.61 4.37
N ASN A 254 10.07 -13.04 3.12
CA ASN A 254 9.18 -14.06 2.58
C ASN A 254 9.92 -15.04 1.65
N ARG A 255 9.22 -16.13 1.28
CA ARG A 255 9.79 -17.18 0.44
C ARG A 255 9.91 -16.80 -1.04
N PHE A 256 9.33 -15.67 -1.45
CA PHE A 256 9.28 -15.25 -2.86
C PHE A 256 10.40 -14.28 -3.23
N GLY A 257 11.30 -13.97 -2.30
CA GLY A 257 12.46 -13.12 -2.56
C GLY A 257 12.13 -11.64 -2.70
N LEU A 258 10.94 -11.21 -2.26
CA LEU A 258 10.63 -9.79 -2.12
C LEU A 258 11.56 -9.17 -1.09
N GLU A 259 12.21 -8.09 -1.47
CA GLU A 259 13.17 -7.39 -0.61
C GLU A 259 13.14 -5.90 -0.95
N LEU A 260 13.45 -5.07 0.03
CA LEU A 260 13.57 -3.62 -0.16
C LEU A 260 14.56 -3.30 -1.29
N GLY A 261 14.18 -2.37 -2.15
CA GLY A 261 14.96 -1.94 -3.31
C GLY A 261 15.03 -2.96 -4.46
N ILE A 262 14.38 -4.12 -4.33
CA ILE A 262 14.35 -5.13 -5.41
C ILE A 262 13.09 -4.94 -6.25
N MET A 263 13.27 -4.37 -7.42
CA MET A 263 12.23 -4.14 -8.42
C MET A 263 12.87 -4.00 -9.81
N PRO A 264 12.11 -4.06 -10.91
CA PRO A 264 12.64 -3.79 -12.25
C PRO A 264 13.27 -2.40 -12.35
N THR A 265 14.27 -2.26 -13.22
CA THR A 265 14.89 -0.96 -13.49
C THR A 265 13.83 0.06 -13.91
N PHE A 266 13.93 1.26 -13.36
CA PHE A 266 12.98 2.35 -13.68
C PHE A 266 12.99 2.64 -15.19
N PRO A 267 11.83 2.69 -15.86
CA PRO A 267 11.75 2.75 -17.32
C PRO A 267 12.17 4.12 -17.85
N ALA A 268 13.01 4.14 -18.89
CA ALA A 268 13.43 5.36 -19.56
C ALA A 268 12.25 6.12 -20.18
N GLY A 269 12.33 7.44 -20.23
CA GLY A 269 11.33 8.32 -20.84
C GLY A 269 10.04 8.47 -20.02
N ILE A 270 10.05 8.10 -18.74
CA ILE A 270 9.01 8.44 -17.76
C ILE A 270 9.65 9.31 -16.69
N THR A 271 9.03 10.43 -16.36
CA THR A 271 9.53 11.33 -15.32
C THR A 271 9.23 10.72 -13.94
N PRO A 272 10.25 10.54 -13.06
CA PRO A 272 10.02 10.04 -11.73
C PRO A 272 9.16 10.98 -10.88
N VAL A 273 8.31 10.44 -10.03
CA VAL A 273 7.44 11.23 -9.13
C VAL A 273 8.23 12.15 -8.20
N TRP A 274 9.46 11.78 -7.85
CA TRP A 274 10.35 12.57 -6.98
C TRP A 274 11.19 13.62 -7.72
N HIS A 275 10.98 13.79 -9.03
CA HIS A 275 11.78 14.73 -9.86
C HIS A 275 11.75 16.17 -9.33
N ASN A 276 10.60 16.62 -8.85
CA ASN A 276 10.39 17.98 -8.38
C ASN A 276 10.30 18.09 -6.84
N TRP A 277 10.62 17.03 -6.10
CA TRP A 277 10.63 17.13 -4.66
C TRP A 277 11.87 17.89 -4.20
N ALA A 278 11.66 18.95 -3.42
CA ALA A 278 12.77 19.70 -2.86
C ALA A 278 13.76 18.76 -2.14
N SER A 279 15.05 18.88 -2.43
CA SER A 279 16.06 18.23 -1.59
C SER A 279 15.89 18.75 -0.16
N PRO A 280 16.02 17.89 0.88
CA PRO A 280 16.00 18.39 2.24
C PRO A 280 17.06 19.49 2.33
N ALA A 281 16.67 20.64 2.89
CA ALA A 281 17.64 21.67 3.19
C ALA A 281 18.73 21.01 4.04
N THR A 282 19.96 21.01 3.57
CA THR A 282 21.12 20.59 4.37
C THR A 282 21.11 21.44 5.62
N ALA A 283 20.76 20.82 6.76
CA ALA A 283 20.90 21.48 8.05
C ALA A 283 22.38 21.87 8.19
N GLY A 284 22.66 23.19 8.10
CA GLY A 284 23.98 23.77 8.33
C GLY A 284 24.33 23.76 9.80
#